data_247c6085d598845c1e6cd61dca76ae23
#
_entry.id   247c6085d598845c1e6cd61dca76ae23
#
_cell.length_a   1.000
_cell.length_b   1.000
_cell.length_c   1.000
_cell.angle_alpha   90.00
_cell.angle_beta   90.00
_cell.angle_gamma   90.00
#
_symmetry.space_group_name_H-M   'P 1'
#
loop_
_entity.id
_entity.type
_entity.pdbx_description
1 polymer ?
#
loop_
_entity_poly.entity_id
_entity_poly.type
_entity_poly.pdbx_seq_one_letter_code
_entity_poly.pdbx_strand_id
1 'polypeptide(L)'
;LADINNALISSMNSTMVHRNERDGVAWTKEIIVLKQIMYCTGIACKLGLNLLKIANPRRDNINRNLERSNGLIFAETAVNHLSSYYNKSDAKRIVSEGIKNVETTNSTLLVELEKITEKRVDYSEVFDSMKNLGQAPEIVEAFCDKVDHQNF
;
A
#
# COMPACT_ATOMS: atom_id res chain seq x y z
N LEU A 1 -4.95 -17.62 10.35
CA LEU A 1 -5.69 -17.31 11.60
C LEU A 1 -6.92 -16.46 11.33
N ALA A 2 -6.86 -15.44 10.47
CA ALA A 2 -8.01 -14.61 10.11
C ALA A 2 -9.15 -15.45 9.53
N ASP A 3 -8.86 -16.34 8.60
CA ASP A 3 -9.86 -17.22 7.97
C ASP A 3 -10.51 -18.17 8.99
N ILE A 4 -9.72 -18.66 9.95
CA ILE A 4 -10.24 -19.49 11.05
C ILE A 4 -11.20 -18.66 11.91
N ASN A 5 -10.83 -17.44 12.28
CA ASN A 5 -11.71 -16.57 13.06
C ASN A 5 -13.01 -16.25 12.31
N ASN A 6 -12.96 -16.01 11.00
CA ASN A 6 -14.15 -15.78 10.20
C ASN A 6 -15.12 -17.00 10.25
N ALA A 7 -14.59 -18.20 10.14
CA ALA A 7 -15.40 -19.42 10.25
C ALA A 7 -16.00 -19.58 11.66
N LEU A 8 -15.22 -19.27 12.69
CA LEU A 8 -15.67 -19.33 14.08
C LEU A 8 -16.76 -18.27 14.39
N ILE A 9 -16.62 -17.05 13.84
CA ILE A 9 -17.65 -16.00 13.96
C ILE A 9 -18.96 -16.45 13.31
N SER A 10 -18.90 -17.07 12.12
CA SER A 10 -20.08 -17.62 11.49
C SER A 10 -20.75 -18.69 12.37
N SER A 11 -19.94 -19.55 13.02
CA SER A 11 -20.45 -20.51 13.98
C SER A 11 -21.06 -19.86 15.23
N MET A 12 -20.48 -18.76 15.70
CA MET A 12 -20.99 -17.98 16.83
C MET A 12 -22.34 -17.31 16.50
N ASN A 13 -22.47 -16.75 15.31
CA ASN A 13 -23.72 -16.14 14.85
C ASN A 13 -24.91 -17.13 14.89
N SER A 14 -24.66 -18.41 14.66
CA SER A 14 -25.70 -19.44 14.71
C SER A 14 -26.22 -19.73 16.13
N THR A 15 -25.56 -19.24 17.18
CA THR A 15 -26.01 -19.37 18.57
C THR A 15 -26.91 -18.20 19.01
N MET A 16 -27.05 -17.16 18.20
CA MET A 16 -27.87 -15.98 18.54
C MET A 16 -29.37 -16.28 18.61
N VAL A 17 -29.82 -17.37 17.98
CA VAL A 17 -31.23 -17.81 17.99
C VAL A 17 -31.36 -19.00 18.94
N HIS A 18 -31.88 -18.73 20.11
CA HIS A 18 -32.16 -19.76 21.13
C HIS A 18 -33.53 -20.40 20.91
N ARG A 19 -33.62 -21.69 21.05
CA ARG A 19 -34.88 -22.45 20.94
C ARG A 19 -35.73 -22.35 22.18
N ASN A 20 -35.07 -22.17 23.36
CA ASN A 20 -35.69 -22.03 24.68
C ASN A 20 -34.89 -21.00 25.49
N GLU A 21 -35.41 -20.56 26.63
CA GLU A 21 -34.77 -19.61 27.57
C GLU A 21 -33.33 -19.99 27.98
N ARG A 22 -33.03 -21.29 28.00
CA ARG A 22 -31.71 -21.84 28.33
C ARG A 22 -31.36 -22.95 27.33
N ASP A 23 -31.03 -22.52 26.10
CA ASP A 23 -30.61 -23.48 25.08
C ASP A 23 -29.19 -23.97 25.37
N GLY A 24 -29.11 -25.16 26.00
CA GLY A 24 -27.84 -25.78 26.38
C GLY A 24 -26.92 -26.06 25.17
N VAL A 25 -27.50 -26.28 23.99
CA VAL A 25 -26.72 -26.52 22.75
C VAL A 25 -26.04 -25.22 22.30
N ALA A 26 -26.79 -24.13 22.23
CA ALA A 26 -26.27 -22.82 21.89
C ALA A 26 -25.19 -22.39 22.88
N TRP A 27 -25.44 -22.51 24.17
CA TRP A 27 -24.52 -22.13 25.24
C TRP A 27 -23.22 -22.94 25.22
N THR A 28 -23.30 -24.26 25.07
CA THR A 28 -22.12 -25.12 24.97
C THR A 28 -21.26 -24.71 23.74
N LYS A 29 -21.90 -24.42 22.61
CA LYS A 29 -21.25 -23.98 21.38
C LYS A 29 -20.54 -22.64 21.59
N GLU A 30 -21.19 -21.66 22.23
CA GLU A 30 -20.58 -20.36 22.55
C GLU A 30 -19.31 -20.52 23.38
N ILE A 31 -19.35 -21.32 24.44
CA ILE A 31 -18.18 -21.55 25.31
C ILE A 31 -17.00 -22.14 24.52
N ILE A 32 -17.27 -23.07 23.61
CA ILE A 32 -16.22 -23.71 22.80
C ILE A 32 -15.66 -22.71 21.77
N VAL A 33 -16.53 -22.06 21.01
CA VAL A 33 -16.16 -21.18 19.91
C VAL A 33 -15.47 -19.92 20.40
N LEU A 34 -15.99 -19.30 21.47
CA LEU A 34 -15.41 -18.09 22.04
C LEU A 34 -13.95 -18.30 22.47
N LYS A 35 -13.66 -19.40 23.14
CA LYS A 35 -12.27 -19.71 23.53
C LYS A 35 -11.34 -19.84 22.32
N GLN A 36 -11.80 -20.45 21.24
CA GLN A 36 -11.01 -20.59 20.02
C GLN A 36 -10.75 -19.23 19.35
N ILE A 37 -11.78 -18.36 19.27
CA ILE A 37 -11.64 -17.00 18.74
C ILE A 37 -10.60 -16.22 19.56
N MET A 38 -10.72 -16.24 20.88
CA MET A 38 -9.77 -15.54 21.76
C MET A 38 -8.33 -16.06 21.57
N TYR A 39 -8.16 -17.37 21.47
CA TYR A 39 -6.85 -18.00 21.26
C TYR A 39 -6.24 -17.60 19.91
N CYS A 40 -7.01 -17.72 18.84
CA CYS A 40 -6.56 -17.34 17.49
C CYS A 40 -6.21 -15.85 17.41
N THR A 41 -7.03 -14.99 18.02
CA THR A 41 -6.78 -13.54 18.05
C THR A 41 -5.51 -13.23 18.84
N GLY A 42 -5.34 -13.80 20.03
CA GLY A 42 -4.13 -13.60 20.83
C GLY A 42 -2.85 -14.04 20.13
N ILE A 43 -2.89 -15.20 19.45
CA ILE A 43 -1.75 -15.66 18.64
C ILE A 43 -1.50 -14.70 17.46
N ALA A 44 -2.54 -14.27 16.76
CA ALA A 44 -2.41 -13.34 15.65
C ALA A 44 -1.76 -12.01 16.08
N CYS A 45 -2.20 -11.44 17.20
CA CYS A 45 -1.61 -10.24 17.78
C CYS A 45 -0.13 -10.46 18.14
N LYS A 46 0.20 -11.56 18.80
CA LYS A 46 1.58 -11.90 19.17
C LYS A 46 2.48 -12.05 17.94
N LEU A 47 2.01 -12.73 16.90
CA LEU A 47 2.74 -12.87 15.64
C LEU A 47 2.90 -11.53 14.92
N GLY A 48 1.86 -10.70 14.92
CA GLY A 48 1.92 -9.34 14.36
C GLY A 48 2.98 -8.48 15.05
N LEU A 49 2.98 -8.47 16.38
CA LEU A 49 4.00 -7.75 17.15
C LEU A 49 5.42 -8.26 16.89
N ASN A 50 5.60 -9.58 16.79
CA ASN A 50 6.90 -10.15 16.46
C ASN A 50 7.33 -9.77 15.04
N LEU A 51 6.42 -9.79 14.06
CA LEU A 51 6.70 -9.36 12.70
C LEU A 51 7.18 -7.90 12.65
N LEU A 52 6.51 -7.00 13.35
CA LEU A 52 6.90 -5.59 13.43
C LEU A 52 8.30 -5.41 14.04
N LYS A 53 8.68 -6.23 15.04
CA LYS A 53 10.00 -6.17 15.67
C LYS A 53 11.15 -6.61 14.75
N ILE A 54 10.88 -7.55 13.83
CA ILE A 54 11.90 -8.12 12.94
C ILE A 54 11.85 -7.53 11.52
N ALA A 55 10.79 -6.78 11.19
CA ALA A 55 10.63 -6.18 9.88
C ALA A 55 11.62 -5.04 9.69
N ASN A 56 12.59 -5.24 8.80
CA ASN A 56 13.54 -4.22 8.40
C ASN A 56 13.47 -4.00 6.88
N PRO A 57 13.23 -2.76 6.43
CA PRO A 57 13.27 -2.46 5.00
C PRO A 57 14.66 -2.68 4.43
N ARG A 58 14.77 -3.45 3.37
CA ARG A 58 16.03 -3.64 2.64
C ARG A 58 16.21 -2.48 1.66
N ARG A 59 16.87 -1.41 2.08
CA ARG A 59 17.08 -0.19 1.27
C ARG A 59 17.69 -0.48 -0.09
N ASP A 60 18.70 -1.37 -0.15
CA ASP A 60 19.35 -1.74 -1.41
C ASP A 60 18.37 -2.41 -2.39
N ASN A 61 17.47 -3.25 -1.88
CA ASN A 61 16.46 -3.88 -2.72
C ASN A 61 15.39 -2.88 -3.19
N ILE A 62 15.03 -1.92 -2.34
CA ILE A 62 14.09 -0.84 -2.68
C ILE A 62 14.70 -0.01 -3.82
N ASN A 63 15.94 0.45 -3.66
CA ASN A 63 16.64 1.23 -4.68
C ASN A 63 16.76 0.45 -6.00
N ARG A 64 17.16 -0.82 -5.94
CA ARG A 64 17.23 -1.68 -7.12
C ARG A 64 15.87 -1.84 -7.82
N ASN A 65 14.79 -1.92 -7.06
CA ASN A 65 13.44 -2.00 -7.64
C ASN A 65 13.03 -0.69 -8.30
N LEU A 66 13.40 0.46 -7.71
CA LEU A 66 13.20 1.77 -8.33
C LEU A 66 13.98 1.89 -9.64
N GLU A 67 15.26 1.54 -9.63
CA GLU A 67 16.12 1.54 -10.83
C GLU A 67 15.58 0.63 -11.94
N ARG A 68 15.12 -0.59 -11.59
CA ARG A 68 14.51 -1.54 -12.53
C ARG A 68 13.24 -1.03 -13.19
N SER A 69 12.57 -0.07 -12.60
CA SER A 69 11.40 0.55 -13.21
C SER A 69 11.74 1.41 -14.42
N ASN A 70 13.03 1.68 -14.68
CA ASN A 70 13.49 2.60 -15.72
C ASN A 70 12.78 3.97 -15.70
N GLY A 71 12.35 4.39 -14.50
CA GLY A 71 11.63 5.65 -14.30
C GLY A 71 10.13 5.56 -14.61
N LEU A 72 9.58 4.41 -15.00
CA LEU A 72 8.15 4.25 -15.33
C LEU A 72 7.24 4.53 -14.14
N ILE A 73 7.74 4.34 -12.90
CA ILE A 73 7.01 4.68 -11.68
C ILE A 73 6.62 6.17 -11.61
N PHE A 74 7.36 7.05 -12.29
CA PHE A 74 7.12 8.49 -12.30
C PHE A 74 6.25 8.96 -13.49
N ALA A 75 5.65 8.04 -14.25
CA ALA A 75 4.89 8.39 -15.44
C ALA A 75 3.72 9.35 -15.16
N GLU A 76 2.99 9.14 -14.06
CA GLU A 76 1.88 10.03 -13.69
C GLU A 76 2.38 11.42 -13.27
N THR A 77 3.46 11.47 -12.49
CA THR A 77 4.12 12.73 -12.10
C THR A 77 4.60 13.48 -13.35
N ALA A 78 5.18 12.77 -14.33
CA ALA A 78 5.60 13.36 -15.60
C ALA A 78 4.43 13.93 -16.39
N VAL A 79 3.26 13.25 -16.44
CA VAL A 79 2.06 13.81 -17.08
C VAL A 79 1.61 15.08 -16.39
N ASN A 80 1.57 15.08 -15.04
CA ASN A 80 1.17 16.26 -14.29
C ASN A 80 2.12 17.43 -14.49
N HIS A 81 3.42 17.19 -14.48
CA HIS A 81 4.45 18.19 -14.73
C HIS A 81 4.34 18.76 -16.16
N LEU A 82 4.23 17.90 -17.16
CA LEU A 82 4.04 18.30 -18.55
C LEU A 82 2.75 19.08 -18.81
N SER A 83 1.72 18.88 -17.97
CA SER A 83 0.47 19.64 -18.10
C SER A 83 0.62 21.13 -17.79
N SER A 84 1.76 21.56 -17.24
CA SER A 84 2.12 22.97 -17.07
C SER A 84 2.69 23.59 -18.36
N TYR A 85 3.14 22.78 -19.32
CA TYR A 85 3.74 23.20 -20.58
C TYR A 85 2.85 22.90 -21.79
N TYR A 86 2.05 21.84 -21.71
CA TYR A 86 1.20 21.32 -22.78
C TYR A 86 -0.24 21.12 -22.25
N ASN A 87 -1.21 21.01 -23.15
CA ASN A 87 -2.52 20.58 -22.71
C ASN A 87 -2.48 19.12 -22.21
N LYS A 88 -3.43 18.75 -21.34
CA LYS A 88 -3.45 17.43 -20.67
C LYS A 88 -3.47 16.23 -21.62
N SER A 89 -4.06 16.39 -22.80
CA SER A 89 -4.12 15.33 -23.83
C SER A 89 -2.75 15.12 -24.45
N ASP A 90 -2.06 16.20 -24.81
CA ASP A 90 -0.71 16.14 -25.37
C ASP A 90 0.31 15.65 -24.34
N ALA A 91 0.23 16.11 -23.10
CA ALA A 91 1.07 15.60 -21.99
C ALA A 91 0.95 14.07 -21.84
N LYS A 92 -0.27 13.54 -21.83
CA LYS A 92 -0.51 12.10 -21.80
C LYS A 92 0.06 11.38 -23.03
N ARG A 93 -0.10 11.95 -24.22
CA ARG A 93 0.41 11.38 -25.45
C ARG A 93 1.95 11.30 -25.44
N ILE A 94 2.61 12.37 -25.03
CA ILE A 94 4.08 12.46 -24.91
C ILE A 94 4.60 11.38 -23.95
N VAL A 95 4.01 11.26 -22.75
CA VAL A 95 4.43 10.23 -21.78
C VAL A 95 4.16 8.83 -22.30
N SER A 96 3.01 8.58 -22.93
CA SER A 96 2.68 7.27 -23.50
C SER A 96 3.65 6.88 -24.63
N GLU A 97 4.11 7.83 -25.43
CA GLU A 97 5.14 7.61 -26.44
C GLU A 97 6.49 7.30 -25.79
N GLY A 98 6.88 8.05 -24.76
CA GLY A 98 8.08 7.78 -23.98
C GLY A 98 8.09 6.38 -23.38
N ILE A 99 6.97 5.92 -22.78
CA ILE A 99 6.83 4.56 -22.21
C ILE A 99 7.07 3.50 -23.29
N LYS A 100 6.46 3.61 -24.47
CA LYS A 100 6.67 2.68 -25.59
C LYS A 100 8.13 2.64 -26.04
N ASN A 101 8.79 3.80 -26.07
CA ASN A 101 10.19 3.88 -26.43
C ASN A 101 11.10 3.20 -25.40
N VAL A 102 10.81 3.34 -24.10
CA VAL A 102 11.54 2.63 -23.02
C VAL A 102 11.47 1.12 -23.21
N GLU A 103 10.32 0.57 -23.56
CA GLU A 103 10.12 -0.87 -23.79
C GLU A 103 10.93 -1.37 -25.00
N THR A 104 11.12 -0.56 -26.03
CA THR A 104 11.80 -0.94 -27.27
C THR A 104 13.30 -0.70 -27.24
N THR A 105 13.76 0.36 -26.54
CA THR A 105 15.17 0.81 -26.58
C THR A 105 15.95 0.45 -25.31
N ASN A 106 15.30 -0.12 -24.30
CA ASN A 106 15.88 -0.40 -22.99
C ASN A 106 16.54 0.85 -22.35
N SER A 107 15.98 2.03 -22.63
CA SER A 107 16.36 3.31 -22.04
C SER A 107 15.55 3.65 -20.82
N THR A 108 15.71 4.83 -20.21
CA THR A 108 14.87 5.31 -19.12
C THR A 108 13.81 6.29 -19.62
N LEU A 109 12.68 6.40 -18.90
CA LEU A 109 11.61 7.33 -19.26
C LEU A 109 12.09 8.78 -19.31
N LEU A 110 13.00 9.18 -18.41
CA LEU A 110 13.62 10.50 -18.43
C LEU A 110 14.28 10.79 -19.78
N VAL A 111 15.16 9.90 -20.24
CA VAL A 111 15.90 10.05 -21.49
C VAL A 111 14.95 10.15 -22.68
N GLU A 112 13.91 9.33 -22.71
CA GLU A 112 12.95 9.37 -23.81
C GLU A 112 12.09 10.65 -23.80
N LEU A 113 11.68 11.13 -22.62
CA LEU A 113 10.95 12.40 -22.51
C LEU A 113 11.82 13.60 -22.91
N GLU A 114 13.08 13.63 -22.50
CA GLU A 114 14.02 14.67 -22.93
C GLU A 114 14.20 14.72 -24.46
N LYS A 115 14.25 13.57 -25.12
CA LYS A 115 14.30 13.47 -26.59
C LYS A 115 13.03 14.01 -27.23
N ILE A 116 11.86 13.57 -26.78
CA ILE A 116 10.56 13.96 -27.34
C ILE A 116 10.32 15.46 -27.16
N THR A 117 10.68 16.00 -25.98
CA THR A 117 10.50 17.44 -25.68
C THR A 117 11.67 18.30 -26.09
N GLU A 118 12.66 17.77 -26.84
CA GLU A 118 13.87 18.49 -27.29
C GLU A 118 14.58 19.21 -26.14
N LYS A 119 14.58 18.64 -24.93
CA LYS A 119 15.13 19.21 -23.69
C LYS A 119 14.57 20.59 -23.30
N ARG A 120 13.36 20.91 -23.73
CA ARG A 120 12.69 22.20 -23.43
C ARG A 120 12.04 22.19 -22.03
N VAL A 121 11.94 21.01 -21.38
CA VAL A 121 11.31 20.82 -20.08
C VAL A 121 12.36 20.30 -19.11
N ASP A 122 12.42 20.91 -17.94
CA ASP A 122 13.28 20.43 -16.84
C ASP A 122 12.54 19.33 -16.06
N TYR A 123 13.12 18.15 -16.00
CA TYR A 123 12.58 16.99 -15.29
C TYR A 123 13.31 16.67 -13.98
N SER A 124 14.22 17.54 -13.52
CA SER A 124 15.06 17.30 -12.34
C SER A 124 14.27 16.95 -11.06
N GLU A 125 13.06 17.50 -10.91
CA GLU A 125 12.19 17.22 -9.77
C GLU A 125 11.27 16.03 -9.99
N VAL A 126 10.93 15.70 -11.24
CA VAL A 126 9.97 14.65 -11.61
C VAL A 126 10.53 13.28 -11.27
N PHE A 127 11.81 13.05 -11.51
CA PHE A 127 12.46 11.74 -11.33
C PHE A 127 13.22 11.60 -10.00
N ASP A 128 13.06 12.57 -9.09
CA ASP A 128 13.58 12.47 -7.71
C ASP A 128 12.53 11.79 -6.83
N SER A 129 12.85 10.57 -6.37
CA SER A 129 11.94 9.78 -5.53
C SER A 129 11.61 10.47 -4.20
N MET A 130 12.51 11.29 -3.66
CA MET A 130 12.29 12.00 -2.40
C MET A 130 11.33 13.19 -2.56
N LYS A 131 11.30 13.80 -3.74
CA LYS A 131 10.37 14.91 -4.05
C LYS A 131 8.96 14.42 -4.43
N ASN A 132 8.82 13.14 -4.69
CA ASN A 132 7.55 12.53 -5.11
C ASN A 132 6.82 11.78 -3.98
N LEU A 133 7.16 12.02 -2.73
CA LEU A 133 6.49 11.42 -1.57
C LEU A 133 5.09 11.99 -1.32
N GLY A 134 4.76 13.13 -1.91
CA GLY A 134 3.49 13.83 -1.69
C GLY A 134 3.28 14.14 -0.21
N GLN A 135 2.11 13.86 0.33
CA GLN A 135 1.75 14.08 1.72
C GLN A 135 2.10 12.89 2.65
N ALA A 136 2.84 11.89 2.18
CA ALA A 136 3.15 10.71 2.98
C ALA A 136 3.91 11.05 4.29
N PRO A 137 4.90 11.96 4.32
CA PRO A 137 5.55 12.36 5.57
C PRO A 137 4.58 12.96 6.58
N GLU A 138 3.75 13.90 6.17
CA GLU A 138 2.78 14.58 7.02
C GLU A 138 1.71 13.64 7.57
N ILE A 139 1.28 12.66 6.75
CA ILE A 139 0.32 11.63 7.18
C ILE A 139 0.95 10.74 8.25
N VAL A 140 2.22 10.35 8.08
CA VAL A 140 2.95 9.53 9.05
C VAL A 140 3.13 10.29 10.36
N GLU A 141 3.58 11.56 10.33
CA GLU A 141 3.72 12.39 11.52
C GLU A 141 2.40 12.55 12.25
N ALA A 142 1.33 12.93 11.56
CA ALA A 142 0.01 13.09 12.15
C ALA A 142 -0.54 11.80 12.77
N PHE A 143 -0.17 10.64 12.22
CA PHE A 143 -0.52 9.35 12.80
C PHE A 143 0.29 9.07 14.07
N CYS A 144 1.61 9.28 14.04
CA CYS A 144 2.48 9.08 15.20
C CYS A 144 2.06 9.97 16.36
N ASP A 145 1.80 11.26 16.11
CA ASP A 145 1.33 12.20 17.13
C ASP A 145 0.03 11.74 17.80
N LYS A 146 -0.92 11.22 17.01
CA LYS A 146 -2.16 10.67 17.58
C LYS A 146 -1.93 9.46 18.47
N VAL A 147 -0.99 8.59 18.11
CA VAL A 147 -0.66 7.39 18.89
C VAL A 147 0.05 7.79 20.20
N ASP A 148 0.99 8.73 20.14
CA ASP A 148 1.75 9.19 21.29
C ASP A 148 0.88 9.95 22.31
N HIS A 149 -0.17 10.65 21.84
CA HIS A 149 -1.15 11.34 22.70
C HIS A 149 -2.28 10.42 23.24
N GLN A 150 -2.46 9.24 22.66
CA GLN A 150 -3.34 8.22 23.21
C GLN A 150 -2.54 7.37 24.21
N ASN A 151 -2.46 7.84 25.45
CA ASN A 151 -2.00 7.00 26.57
C ASN A 151 -2.96 5.79 26.69
N PHE A 152 -2.54 4.62 26.23
CA PHE A 152 -3.19 3.34 26.51
C PHE A 152 -2.76 2.82 27.89
#